data_d92c02d34d3d338b3c17113a80dc65da
#
_entry.id   d92c02d34d3d338b3c17113a80dc65da
#
_cell.length_a   1.000
_cell.length_b   1.000
_cell.length_c   1.000
_cell.angle_alpha   90.00
_cell.angle_beta   90.00
_cell.angle_gamma   90.00
#
_symmetry.space_group_name_H-M   'P 1'
#
loop_
_entity.id
_entity.type
_entity.pdbx_description
1 polymer ?
#
loop_
_entity_poly.entity_id
_entity_poly.type
_entity_poly.pdbx_seq_one_letter_code
_entity_poly.pdbx_strand_id
1 'polypeptide(L)'
;ERVDYIDISPRMMVSIATAMIPFLPNDDANRALMGANMQRQAVPLLRPEAPIVGTGMEHKICMDSEVVILAEGDGIVTKMDARAITVAYDNGETKEYKLTKFLRSNHGTCINQHPIVDVGERVHGRRLNEQGVWEDPTVLADGPATDQGEIALGRNILVGFMTWEGYNYEDAVLLNERLVREDYYTSIHLEEYELDARDTKLGPEEITRDIPNVGEDALKDLDERGIIRIGAEVHAGDILVGKVTPKGET
;
A
#
# COMPACT_ATOMS: atom_id res chain seq x y z
N GLU A 1 45.63 5.87 -22.35
CA GLU A 1 45.12 6.40 -21.06
C GLU A 1 44.85 5.24 -20.10
N ARG A 2 45.27 5.39 -18.84
CA ARG A 2 45.00 4.40 -17.81
C ARG A 2 43.68 4.76 -17.14
N VAL A 3 42.73 3.81 -17.13
CA VAL A 3 41.44 3.95 -16.46
C VAL A 3 41.57 3.26 -15.10
N ASP A 4 41.33 3.98 -14.01
CA ASP A 4 41.47 3.46 -12.65
C ASP A 4 40.12 2.91 -12.11
N TYR A 5 38.99 3.39 -12.63
CA TYR A 5 37.64 3.00 -12.22
C TYR A 5 36.72 2.86 -13.44
N ILE A 6 35.76 1.98 -13.36
CA ILE A 6 34.74 1.75 -14.38
C ILE A 6 33.40 1.45 -13.69
N ASP A 7 32.32 1.94 -14.27
CA ASP A 7 30.98 1.59 -13.79
C ASP A 7 30.68 0.11 -14.06
N ILE A 8 30.10 -0.55 -13.06
CA ILE A 8 29.78 -1.98 -13.14
C ILE A 8 28.68 -2.24 -14.17
N SER A 9 27.69 -1.33 -14.29
CA SER A 9 26.56 -1.45 -15.23
C SER A 9 26.06 -0.07 -15.66
N PRO A 10 25.66 0.10 -16.95
CA PRO A 10 24.98 1.29 -17.42
C PRO A 10 23.64 1.57 -16.72
N ARG A 11 23.01 0.54 -16.13
CA ARG A 11 21.76 0.66 -15.38
C ARG A 11 21.90 1.52 -14.11
N MET A 12 23.09 1.70 -13.59
CA MET A 12 23.36 2.54 -12.43
C MET A 12 23.19 4.04 -12.70
N MET A 13 23.08 4.44 -13.96
CA MET A 13 22.88 5.85 -14.34
C MET A 13 21.44 6.33 -14.19
N VAL A 14 20.47 5.44 -14.03
CA VAL A 14 19.05 5.75 -13.90
C VAL A 14 18.53 5.43 -12.50
N SER A 15 17.45 6.11 -12.08
CA SER A 15 16.77 5.80 -10.83
C SER A 15 16.05 4.45 -10.92
N ILE A 16 15.72 3.88 -9.78
CA ILE A 16 14.93 2.64 -9.68
C ILE A 16 13.58 2.79 -10.41
N ALA A 17 12.87 3.90 -10.20
CA ALA A 17 11.61 4.16 -10.88
C ALA A 17 11.77 4.24 -12.40
N THR A 18 12.82 4.89 -12.89
CA THR A 18 13.13 4.95 -14.32
C THR A 18 13.47 3.57 -14.88
N ALA A 19 14.16 2.72 -14.11
CA ALA A 19 14.52 1.37 -14.53
C ALA A 19 13.31 0.42 -14.65
N MET A 20 12.17 0.76 -14.10
CA MET A 20 10.91 0.01 -14.23
C MET A 20 10.10 0.40 -15.47
N ILE A 21 10.48 1.42 -16.23
CA ILE A 21 9.77 1.84 -17.44
C ILE A 21 10.13 0.91 -18.58
N PRO A 22 9.18 0.11 -19.12
CA PRO A 22 9.44 -0.73 -20.27
C PRO A 22 9.61 0.14 -21.53
N PHE A 23 10.47 -0.31 -22.45
CA PHE A 23 10.78 0.41 -23.71
C PHE A 23 11.29 1.85 -23.50
N LEU A 24 12.00 2.09 -22.41
CA LEU A 24 12.55 3.39 -22.05
C LEU A 24 13.32 4.10 -23.21
N PRO A 25 14.14 3.42 -24.02
CA PRO A 25 14.87 4.05 -25.12
C PRO A 25 13.97 4.64 -26.23
N ASN A 26 12.70 4.23 -26.27
CA ASN A 26 11.73 4.73 -27.26
C ASN A 26 11.01 6.00 -26.76
N ASP A 27 11.19 6.37 -25.48
CA ASP A 27 10.52 7.51 -24.88
C ASP A 27 11.43 8.74 -24.90
N ASP A 28 10.82 9.91 -25.06
CA ASP A 28 11.52 11.18 -24.83
C ASP A 28 11.89 11.32 -23.36
N ALA A 29 13.07 11.90 -23.10
CA ALA A 29 13.58 12.06 -21.73
C ALA A 29 12.62 12.83 -20.81
N ASN A 30 11.92 13.84 -21.33
CA ASN A 30 10.94 14.61 -20.56
C ASN A 30 9.75 13.74 -20.14
N ARG A 31 9.28 12.87 -21.03
CA ARG A 31 8.16 11.95 -20.73
C ARG A 31 8.57 10.81 -19.80
N ALA A 32 9.79 10.31 -19.94
CA ALA A 32 10.36 9.34 -19.02
C ALA A 32 10.46 9.90 -17.58
N LEU A 33 10.88 11.18 -17.46
CA LEU A 33 10.90 11.87 -16.17
C LEU A 33 9.51 11.99 -15.54
N MET A 34 8.51 12.39 -16.32
CA MET A 34 7.12 12.47 -15.86
C MET A 34 6.61 11.10 -15.41
N GLY A 35 6.83 10.05 -16.19
CA GLY A 35 6.46 8.69 -15.87
C GLY A 35 7.12 8.18 -14.59
N ALA A 36 8.42 8.39 -14.42
CA ALA A 36 9.14 8.03 -13.20
C ALA A 36 8.60 8.75 -11.95
N ASN A 37 8.24 10.02 -12.09
CA ASN A 37 7.61 10.78 -11.00
C ASN A 37 6.21 10.26 -10.66
N MET A 38 5.40 9.92 -11.67
CA MET A 38 4.05 9.38 -11.47
C MET A 38 4.07 7.99 -10.82
N GLN A 39 5.04 7.13 -11.11
CA GLN A 39 5.21 5.85 -10.40
C GLN A 39 5.34 6.02 -8.89
N ARG A 40 6.06 7.06 -8.44
CA ARG A 40 6.23 7.36 -7.01
C ARG A 40 4.97 7.87 -6.33
N GLN A 41 3.98 8.30 -7.10
CA GLN A 41 2.68 8.79 -6.62
C GLN A 41 1.58 7.72 -6.70
N ALA A 42 1.93 6.51 -7.12
CA ALA A 42 0.97 5.42 -7.25
C ALA A 42 0.36 5.05 -5.89
N VAL A 43 -0.96 4.94 -5.85
CA VAL A 43 -1.70 4.53 -4.66
C VAL A 43 -1.83 3.01 -4.64
N PRO A 44 -1.58 2.33 -3.51
CA PRO A 44 -1.83 0.90 -3.39
C PRO A 44 -3.30 0.58 -3.65
N LEU A 45 -3.55 -0.30 -4.60
CA LEU A 45 -4.90 -0.73 -4.96
C LEU A 45 -5.35 -1.90 -4.07
N LEU A 46 -6.67 -2.06 -3.95
CA LEU A 46 -7.27 -3.20 -3.25
C LEU A 46 -6.87 -4.53 -3.91
N ARG A 47 -6.81 -4.55 -5.24
CA ARG A 47 -6.41 -5.71 -6.05
C ARG A 47 -5.36 -5.27 -7.07
N PRO A 48 -4.10 -5.15 -6.68
CA PRO A 48 -3.03 -4.86 -7.62
C PRO A 48 -2.82 -6.05 -8.57
N GLU A 49 -2.20 -5.80 -9.69
CA GLU A 49 -1.87 -6.83 -10.68
C GLU A 49 -0.47 -6.58 -11.23
N ALA A 50 0.35 -7.62 -11.25
CA ALA A 50 1.69 -7.53 -11.82
C ALA A 50 1.64 -7.12 -13.30
N PRO A 51 2.53 -6.27 -13.78
CA PRO A 51 2.53 -5.81 -15.17
C PRO A 51 2.85 -6.98 -16.11
N ILE A 52 2.07 -7.10 -17.19
CA ILE A 52 2.31 -8.11 -18.23
C ILE A 52 3.64 -7.84 -18.95
N VAL A 53 3.96 -6.56 -19.15
CA VAL A 53 5.22 -6.12 -19.74
C VAL A 53 6.01 -5.34 -18.69
N GLY A 54 7.18 -5.83 -18.38
CA GLY A 54 8.08 -5.25 -17.39
C GLY A 54 9.53 -5.25 -17.85
N THR A 55 10.42 -4.74 -17.02
CA THR A 55 11.86 -4.67 -17.28
C THR A 55 12.68 -5.78 -16.60
N GLY A 56 12.02 -6.60 -15.76
CA GLY A 56 12.67 -7.59 -14.91
C GLY A 56 13.26 -7.03 -13.62
N MET A 57 13.10 -5.72 -13.37
CA MET A 57 13.52 -5.09 -12.13
C MET A 57 12.45 -5.19 -11.03
N GLU A 58 11.21 -5.43 -11.40
CA GLU A 58 10.05 -5.40 -10.50
C GLU A 58 10.18 -6.40 -9.36
N HIS A 59 10.56 -7.63 -9.67
CA HIS A 59 10.79 -8.68 -8.68
C HIS A 59 11.94 -8.31 -7.72
N LYS A 60 13.07 -7.92 -8.28
CA LYS A 60 14.25 -7.56 -7.49
C LYS A 60 13.99 -6.37 -6.56
N ILE A 61 13.31 -5.35 -7.05
CA ILE A 61 12.93 -4.17 -6.25
C ILE A 61 11.98 -4.58 -5.12
N CYS A 62 11.01 -5.45 -5.42
CA CYS A 62 10.06 -5.93 -4.42
C CYS A 62 10.79 -6.66 -3.28
N MET A 63 11.70 -7.56 -3.61
CA MET A 63 12.48 -8.34 -2.63
C MET A 63 13.38 -7.45 -1.77
N ASP A 64 14.05 -6.48 -2.37
CA ASP A 64 15.01 -5.61 -1.66
C ASP A 64 14.31 -4.47 -0.86
N SER A 65 13.03 -4.20 -1.11
CA SER A 65 12.28 -3.13 -0.45
C SER A 65 11.74 -3.49 0.94
N GLU A 66 11.83 -4.75 1.36
CA GLU A 66 11.27 -5.28 2.61
C GLU A 66 9.73 -5.07 2.76
N VAL A 67 9.03 -4.77 1.67
CA VAL A 67 7.58 -4.62 1.65
C VAL A 67 6.88 -5.97 1.77
N VAL A 68 7.49 -7.01 1.22
CA VAL A 68 7.06 -8.41 1.25
C VAL A 68 7.77 -9.17 2.36
N ILE A 69 7.15 -10.24 2.83
CA ILE A 69 7.76 -11.11 3.84
C ILE A 69 8.37 -12.31 3.12
N LEU A 70 9.65 -12.54 3.39
CA LEU A 70 10.46 -13.58 2.77
C LEU A 70 10.75 -14.71 3.74
N ALA A 71 10.86 -15.95 3.22
CA ALA A 71 11.33 -17.09 3.97
C ALA A 71 12.83 -16.96 4.27
N GLU A 72 13.24 -17.19 5.52
CA GLU A 72 14.64 -17.09 5.93
C GLU A 72 15.43 -18.37 5.67
N GLY A 73 14.75 -19.50 5.49
CA GLY A 73 15.36 -20.81 5.27
C GLY A 73 14.42 -21.78 4.59
N ASP A 74 14.89 -23.01 4.45
CA ASP A 74 14.09 -24.09 3.88
C ASP A 74 13.20 -24.70 4.97
N GLY A 75 11.91 -24.87 4.65
CA GLY A 75 10.93 -25.36 5.63
C GLY A 75 9.55 -25.61 5.03
N ILE A 76 8.58 -25.79 5.92
CA ILE A 76 7.18 -26.03 5.55
C ILE A 76 6.29 -25.07 6.33
N VAL A 77 5.29 -24.50 5.66
CA VAL A 77 4.25 -23.67 6.30
C VAL A 77 3.33 -24.58 7.13
N THR A 78 3.35 -24.41 8.44
CA THR A 78 2.57 -25.21 9.38
C THR A 78 1.23 -24.60 9.74
N LYS A 79 1.16 -23.26 9.78
CA LYS A 79 -0.05 -22.50 10.07
C LYS A 79 -0.06 -21.21 9.26
N MET A 80 -1.22 -20.84 8.79
CA MET A 80 -1.45 -19.59 8.09
C MET A 80 -2.83 -19.04 8.46
N ASP A 81 -2.85 -17.78 8.83
CA ASP A 81 -4.07 -16.99 8.99
C ASP A 81 -3.86 -15.57 8.44
N ALA A 82 -4.91 -14.75 8.47
CA ALA A 82 -4.84 -13.40 7.93
C ALA A 82 -3.87 -12.47 8.68
N ARG A 83 -3.36 -12.86 9.85
CA ARG A 83 -2.50 -12.04 10.71
C ARG A 83 -1.10 -12.59 10.90
N ALA A 84 -0.91 -13.89 10.69
CA ALA A 84 0.37 -14.52 10.91
C ALA A 84 0.58 -15.77 10.03
N ILE A 85 1.83 -16.04 9.71
CA ILE A 85 2.28 -17.23 9.02
C ILE A 85 3.32 -17.92 9.91
N THR A 86 3.18 -19.21 10.15
CA THR A 86 4.13 -20.00 10.93
C THR A 86 4.84 -20.99 10.01
N VAL A 87 6.15 -20.92 9.98
CA VAL A 87 7.02 -21.81 9.21
C VAL A 87 7.87 -22.66 10.14
N ALA A 88 7.84 -23.98 9.95
CA ALA A 88 8.76 -24.90 10.58
C ALA A 88 9.92 -25.15 9.62
N TYR A 89 11.10 -24.69 10.01
CA TYR A 89 12.33 -24.82 9.23
C TYR A 89 13.00 -26.19 9.42
N ASP A 90 13.72 -26.63 8.40
CA ASP A 90 14.42 -27.93 8.42
C ASP A 90 15.54 -27.97 9.48
N ASN A 91 16.00 -26.83 9.98
CA ASN A 91 16.94 -26.72 11.11
C ASN A 91 16.30 -27.00 12.49
N GLY A 92 15.00 -27.24 12.54
CA GLY A 92 14.21 -27.49 13.76
C GLY A 92 13.65 -26.23 14.45
N GLU A 93 13.92 -25.04 13.92
CA GLU A 93 13.32 -23.81 14.41
C GLU A 93 11.91 -23.62 13.82
N THR A 94 11.03 -23.03 14.64
CA THR A 94 9.71 -22.61 14.17
C THR A 94 9.61 -21.10 14.35
N LYS A 95 9.30 -20.40 13.26
CA LYS A 95 9.17 -18.94 13.26
C LYS A 95 7.78 -18.49 12.88
N GLU A 96 7.25 -17.54 13.64
CA GLU A 96 5.98 -16.87 13.35
C GLU A 96 6.24 -15.50 12.74
N TYR A 97 5.72 -15.28 11.55
CA TYR A 97 5.75 -13.99 10.83
C TYR A 97 4.42 -13.28 11.03
N LYS A 98 4.45 -12.16 11.74
CA LYS A 98 3.27 -11.32 11.95
C LYS A 98 3.08 -10.37 10.78
N LEU A 99 1.88 -10.35 10.22
CA LEU A 99 1.51 -9.52 9.09
C LEU A 99 1.02 -8.15 9.54
N THR A 100 1.49 -7.11 8.87
CA THR A 100 0.97 -5.76 9.06
C THR A 100 -0.41 -5.64 8.44
N LYS A 101 -1.40 -5.20 9.23
CA LYS A 101 -2.79 -5.11 8.79
C LYS A 101 -3.30 -3.69 8.90
N PHE A 102 -3.75 -3.12 7.78
CA PHE A 102 -4.42 -1.82 7.69
C PHE A 102 -3.71 -0.69 8.46
N LEU A 103 -2.39 -0.63 8.34
CA LEU A 103 -1.61 0.45 8.94
C LEU A 103 -1.67 1.68 8.03
N ARG A 104 -1.86 2.85 8.64
CA ARG A 104 -1.82 4.12 7.91
C ARG A 104 -0.38 4.48 7.54
N SER A 105 -0.14 4.75 6.25
CA SER A 105 1.12 5.36 5.80
C SER A 105 1.14 6.86 6.07
N ASN A 106 2.30 7.50 5.89
CA ASN A 106 2.45 8.97 6.05
C ASN A 106 1.54 9.78 5.13
N HIS A 107 1.13 9.21 4.00
CA HIS A 107 0.22 9.84 3.03
C HIS A 107 -1.24 9.36 3.14
N GLY A 108 -1.58 8.64 4.20
CA GLY A 108 -2.93 8.13 4.42
C GLY A 108 -3.29 6.92 3.55
N THR A 109 -2.34 6.30 2.87
CA THR A 109 -2.55 5.06 2.13
C THR A 109 -2.55 3.86 3.06
N CYS A 110 -3.13 2.75 2.62
CA CYS A 110 -3.25 1.53 3.40
C CYS A 110 -2.01 0.64 3.23
N ILE A 111 -1.31 0.36 4.31
CA ILE A 111 -0.27 -0.67 4.37
C ILE A 111 -0.93 -1.94 4.91
N ASN A 112 -1.10 -2.93 4.06
CA ASN A 112 -1.71 -4.20 4.40
C ASN A 112 -0.95 -5.35 3.76
N GLN A 113 -0.55 -6.34 4.55
CA GLN A 113 0.10 -7.55 4.07
C GLN A 113 -0.89 -8.71 4.08
N HIS A 114 -0.83 -9.54 3.06
CA HIS A 114 -1.65 -10.74 2.96
C HIS A 114 -0.80 -11.94 2.56
N PRO A 115 -1.09 -13.13 3.13
CA PRO A 115 -0.34 -14.34 2.80
C PRO A 115 -0.64 -14.78 1.37
N ILE A 116 0.39 -15.32 0.70
CA ILE A 116 0.30 -15.89 -0.64
C ILE A 116 0.70 -17.36 -0.68
N VAL A 117 1.04 -17.94 0.47
CA VAL A 117 1.41 -19.36 0.62
C VAL A 117 0.29 -20.14 1.32
N ASP A 118 0.23 -21.44 1.05
CA ASP A 118 -0.75 -22.34 1.66
C ASP A 118 -0.13 -23.19 2.77
N VAL A 119 -0.97 -23.68 3.69
CA VAL A 119 -0.54 -24.61 4.74
C VAL A 119 -0.09 -25.92 4.13
N GLY A 120 1.11 -26.38 4.51
CA GLY A 120 1.76 -27.55 3.95
C GLY A 120 2.66 -27.27 2.75
N GLU A 121 2.69 -26.05 2.27
CA GLU A 121 3.58 -25.62 1.19
C GLU A 121 5.03 -25.60 1.65
N ARG A 122 5.93 -26.07 0.77
CA ARG A 122 7.35 -26.03 1.01
C ARG A 122 7.94 -24.69 0.55
N VAL A 123 8.65 -24.05 1.45
CA VAL A 123 9.31 -22.77 1.22
C VAL A 123 10.81 -22.93 1.30
N HIS A 124 11.54 -22.05 0.65
CA HIS A 124 12.99 -22.01 0.71
C HIS A 124 13.52 -20.61 0.98
N GLY A 125 14.63 -20.55 1.70
CA GLY A 125 15.40 -19.33 1.85
C GLY A 125 16.27 -19.04 0.63
N ARG A 126 17.08 -18.00 0.72
CA ARG A 126 18.05 -17.67 -0.33
C ARG A 126 19.09 -18.80 -0.42
N ARG A 127 19.22 -19.42 -1.58
CA ARG A 127 20.10 -20.57 -1.80
C ARG A 127 20.79 -20.51 -3.15
N LEU A 128 21.89 -21.25 -3.27
CA LEU A 128 22.52 -21.54 -4.57
C LEU A 128 21.88 -22.78 -5.18
N ASN A 129 21.40 -22.67 -6.41
CA ASN A 129 20.93 -23.85 -7.15
C ASN A 129 22.09 -24.73 -7.63
N GLU A 130 21.77 -25.89 -8.20
CA GLU A 130 22.76 -26.84 -8.72
C GLU A 130 23.65 -26.24 -9.81
N GLN A 131 23.25 -25.15 -10.44
CA GLN A 131 24.01 -24.45 -11.48
C GLN A 131 24.89 -23.32 -10.93
N GLY A 132 24.91 -23.11 -9.59
CA GLY A 132 25.67 -22.05 -8.92
C GLY A 132 25.09 -20.66 -9.06
N VAL A 133 23.80 -20.56 -9.39
CA VAL A 133 23.04 -19.29 -9.45
C VAL A 133 22.25 -19.12 -8.15
N TRP A 134 22.25 -17.91 -7.61
CA TRP A 134 21.43 -17.57 -6.44
C TRP A 134 19.96 -17.58 -6.80
N GLU A 135 19.18 -18.39 -6.10
CA GLU A 135 17.73 -18.36 -6.10
C GLU A 135 17.23 -17.44 -4.99
N ASP A 136 16.29 -16.58 -5.33
CA ASP A 136 15.65 -15.69 -4.37
C ASP A 136 14.76 -16.48 -3.41
N PRO A 137 14.59 -16.04 -2.16
CA PRO A 137 13.76 -16.73 -1.18
C PRO A 137 12.29 -16.71 -1.57
N THR A 138 11.53 -17.71 -1.11
CA THR A 138 10.08 -17.75 -1.29
C THR A 138 9.40 -16.58 -0.60
N VAL A 139 8.52 -15.88 -1.31
CA VAL A 139 7.67 -14.83 -0.74
C VAL A 139 6.53 -15.49 0.04
N LEU A 140 6.41 -15.17 1.32
CA LEU A 140 5.37 -15.69 2.20
C LEU A 140 4.12 -14.83 2.20
N ALA A 141 4.30 -13.52 2.11
CA ALA A 141 3.21 -12.56 2.09
C ALA A 141 3.53 -11.37 1.20
N ASP A 142 2.57 -10.96 0.40
CA ASP A 142 2.62 -9.72 -0.36
C ASP A 142 2.29 -8.52 0.52
N GLY A 143 2.85 -7.37 0.16
CA GLY A 143 2.61 -6.08 0.78
C GLY A 143 1.73 -5.15 -0.06
N PRO A 144 1.69 -3.86 0.26
CA PRO A 144 1.00 -2.87 -0.56
C PRO A 144 1.64 -2.74 -1.94
N ALA A 145 0.81 -2.62 -2.98
CA ALA A 145 1.23 -2.48 -4.38
C ALA A 145 2.20 -3.59 -4.84
N THR A 146 1.97 -4.82 -4.42
CA THR A 146 2.71 -6.00 -4.86
C THR A 146 1.75 -7.12 -5.25
N ASP A 147 2.17 -7.97 -6.16
CA ASP A 147 1.44 -9.14 -6.61
C ASP A 147 2.44 -10.28 -6.88
N GLN A 148 2.31 -11.39 -6.14
CA GLN A 148 3.18 -12.58 -6.23
C GLN A 148 4.68 -12.26 -6.14
N GLY A 149 5.04 -11.32 -5.27
CA GLY A 149 6.44 -10.92 -5.07
C GLY A 149 7.00 -9.99 -6.16
N GLU A 150 6.15 -9.40 -6.98
CA GLU A 150 6.52 -8.37 -7.95
C GLU A 150 5.86 -7.03 -7.61
N ILE A 151 6.49 -5.92 -7.97
CA ILE A 151 5.89 -4.59 -7.85
C ILE A 151 4.71 -4.48 -8.81
N ALA A 152 3.54 -4.17 -8.26
CA ALA A 152 2.28 -4.03 -8.97
C ALA A 152 1.64 -2.67 -8.61
N LEU A 153 2.03 -1.61 -9.32
CA LEU A 153 1.57 -0.24 -9.06
C LEU A 153 0.17 0.05 -9.58
N GLY A 154 -0.44 -0.86 -10.33
CA GLY A 154 -1.73 -0.66 -10.97
C GLY A 154 -2.36 -1.95 -11.44
N ARG A 155 -3.07 -1.86 -12.57
CA ARG A 155 -3.79 -2.95 -13.22
C ARG A 155 -3.50 -2.99 -14.72
N ASN A 156 -3.59 -4.18 -15.31
CA ASN A 156 -3.52 -4.33 -16.76
C ASN A 156 -4.90 -4.07 -17.37
N ILE A 157 -5.01 -3.02 -18.17
CA ILE A 157 -6.28 -2.55 -18.75
C ILE A 157 -6.18 -2.51 -20.25
N LEU A 158 -7.22 -2.98 -20.94
CA LEU A 158 -7.35 -2.84 -22.40
C LEU A 158 -7.66 -1.38 -22.74
N VAL A 159 -6.80 -0.74 -23.52
CA VAL A 159 -6.91 0.66 -23.92
C VAL A 159 -7.15 0.76 -25.42
N GLY A 160 -8.15 1.53 -25.82
CA GLY A 160 -8.39 1.92 -27.20
C GLY A 160 -7.96 3.36 -27.45
N PHE A 161 -7.10 3.60 -28.43
CA PHE A 161 -6.65 4.93 -28.82
C PHE A 161 -7.50 5.43 -29.99
N MET A 162 -8.47 6.29 -29.72
CA MET A 162 -9.35 6.89 -30.72
C MET A 162 -9.97 8.18 -30.20
N THR A 163 -10.48 9.00 -31.09
CA THR A 163 -11.33 10.13 -30.71
C THR A 163 -12.75 9.63 -30.40
N TRP A 164 -13.36 10.14 -29.33
CA TRP A 164 -14.70 9.75 -28.94
C TRP A 164 -15.55 10.98 -28.62
N GLU A 165 -16.22 11.51 -29.62
CA GLU A 165 -17.20 12.62 -29.50
C GLU A 165 -16.69 13.83 -28.68
N GLY A 166 -15.38 14.04 -28.63
CA GLY A 166 -14.74 15.11 -27.85
C GLY A 166 -14.61 14.87 -26.35
N TYR A 167 -15.19 13.79 -25.80
CA TYR A 167 -15.14 13.50 -24.35
C TYR A 167 -13.75 13.06 -23.85
N ASN A 168 -12.84 12.76 -24.74
CA ASN A 168 -11.44 12.43 -24.44
C ASN A 168 -10.46 13.48 -25.00
N TYR A 169 -10.87 14.75 -25.03
CA TYR A 169 -10.03 15.86 -25.48
C TYR A 169 -8.89 16.12 -24.47
N GLU A 170 -7.67 16.33 -24.98
CA GLU A 170 -6.43 16.48 -24.20
C GLU A 170 -6.16 15.27 -23.27
N ASP A 171 -6.11 15.49 -21.97
CA ASP A 171 -5.80 14.47 -20.96
C ASP A 171 -7.05 13.75 -20.42
N ALA A 172 -8.23 14.04 -20.99
CA ALA A 172 -9.47 13.37 -20.59
C ALA A 172 -9.49 11.92 -21.08
N VAL A 173 -9.99 11.02 -20.26
CA VAL A 173 -10.17 9.60 -20.59
C VAL A 173 -11.58 9.14 -20.30
N LEU A 174 -12.08 8.24 -21.13
CA LEU A 174 -13.34 7.53 -20.91
C LEU A 174 -13.04 6.19 -20.25
N LEU A 175 -13.73 5.90 -19.19
CA LEU A 175 -13.62 4.64 -18.46
C LEU A 175 -14.89 3.83 -18.60
N ASN A 176 -14.76 2.52 -18.75
CA ASN A 176 -15.88 1.61 -18.72
C ASN A 176 -16.41 1.50 -17.28
N GLU A 177 -17.73 1.54 -17.09
CA GLU A 177 -18.40 1.36 -15.79
C GLU A 177 -17.99 0.05 -15.08
N ARG A 178 -17.63 -0.97 -15.82
CA ARG A 178 -17.11 -2.23 -15.28
C ARG A 178 -15.91 -2.04 -14.36
N LEU A 179 -15.02 -1.09 -14.66
CA LEU A 179 -13.84 -0.79 -13.84
C LEU A 179 -14.23 -0.34 -12.42
N VAL A 180 -15.31 0.43 -12.31
CA VAL A 180 -15.84 0.88 -11.02
C VAL A 180 -16.57 -0.27 -10.32
N ARG A 181 -17.42 -0.99 -11.04
CA ARG A 181 -18.25 -2.07 -10.47
C ARG A 181 -17.43 -3.27 -9.98
N GLU A 182 -16.32 -3.57 -10.62
CA GLU A 182 -15.45 -4.71 -10.29
C GLU A 182 -14.22 -4.32 -9.44
N ASP A 183 -14.19 -3.12 -8.87
CA ASP A 183 -13.12 -2.62 -7.98
C ASP A 183 -11.72 -2.65 -8.62
N TYR A 184 -11.60 -2.30 -9.90
CA TYR A 184 -10.29 -2.32 -10.59
C TYR A 184 -9.30 -1.31 -10.03
N TYR A 185 -9.76 -0.09 -9.72
CA TYR A 185 -8.93 1.01 -9.20
C TYR A 185 -9.31 1.41 -7.78
N THR A 186 -10.04 0.57 -7.07
CA THR A 186 -10.45 0.84 -5.71
C THR A 186 -9.25 0.84 -4.78
N SER A 187 -9.15 1.85 -3.94
CA SER A 187 -8.11 2.02 -2.94
C SER A 187 -8.71 2.34 -1.57
N ILE A 188 -7.96 2.02 -0.52
CA ILE A 188 -8.34 2.29 0.86
C ILE A 188 -7.47 3.45 1.36
N HIS A 189 -8.10 4.50 1.87
CA HIS A 189 -7.44 5.64 2.49
C HIS A 189 -7.77 5.66 3.98
N LEU A 190 -6.74 5.82 4.81
CA LEU A 190 -6.85 5.88 6.26
C LEU A 190 -6.56 7.30 6.72
N GLU A 191 -7.50 7.89 7.45
CA GLU A 191 -7.34 9.20 8.06
C GLU A 191 -7.32 9.06 9.57
N GLU A 192 -6.49 9.85 10.22
CA GLU A 192 -6.35 9.88 11.67
C GLU A 192 -6.64 11.29 12.17
N TYR A 193 -7.56 11.38 13.10
CA TYR A 193 -7.92 12.63 13.76
C TYR A 193 -7.57 12.53 15.24
N GLU A 194 -6.65 13.38 15.68
CA GLU A 194 -6.23 13.47 17.09
C GLU A 194 -6.83 14.71 17.73
N LEU A 195 -7.41 14.54 18.90
CA LEU A 195 -8.02 15.62 19.64
C LEU A 195 -7.67 15.51 21.13
N ASP A 196 -7.12 16.59 21.68
CA ASP A 196 -6.79 16.71 23.09
C ASP A 196 -7.74 17.64 23.83
N ALA A 197 -8.09 17.30 25.06
CA ALA A 197 -8.73 18.22 26.00
C ALA A 197 -7.65 18.90 26.85
N ARG A 198 -7.62 20.23 26.83
CA ARG A 198 -6.61 21.05 27.51
C ARG A 198 -7.21 21.86 28.65
N ASP A 199 -6.42 22.17 29.65
CA ASP A 199 -6.79 23.13 30.67
C ASP A 199 -6.69 24.56 30.12
N THR A 200 -7.82 25.31 30.23
CA THR A 200 -7.87 26.71 29.85
C THR A 200 -8.02 27.59 31.10
N LYS A 201 -7.75 28.89 30.96
CA LYS A 201 -7.91 29.87 32.06
C LYS A 201 -9.35 29.96 32.56
N LEU A 202 -10.33 29.55 31.77
CA LEU A 202 -11.77 29.59 32.07
C LEU A 202 -12.31 28.25 32.59
N GLY A 203 -11.47 27.21 32.64
CA GLY A 203 -11.79 25.86 33.07
C GLY A 203 -11.23 24.80 32.11
N PRO A 204 -11.28 23.54 32.50
CA PRO A 204 -10.83 22.43 31.65
C PRO A 204 -11.78 22.22 30.46
N GLU A 205 -11.22 21.89 29.32
CA GLU A 205 -12.00 21.35 28.21
C GLU A 205 -12.40 19.91 28.53
N GLU A 206 -13.53 19.49 28.05
CA GLU A 206 -14.06 18.15 28.32
C GLU A 206 -14.48 17.46 27.01
N ILE A 207 -14.11 16.18 26.89
CA ILE A 207 -14.61 15.32 25.82
C ILE A 207 -15.86 14.63 26.34
N THR A 208 -17.00 14.96 25.76
CA THR A 208 -18.31 14.48 26.21
C THR A 208 -19.30 14.37 25.05
N ARG A 209 -20.28 13.51 25.20
CA ARG A 209 -21.41 13.40 24.29
C ARG A 209 -22.42 14.56 24.46
N ASP A 210 -22.46 15.16 25.63
CA ASP A 210 -23.39 16.25 25.95
C ASP A 210 -22.90 17.58 25.35
N ILE A 211 -23.29 17.83 24.11
CA ILE A 211 -22.92 19.02 23.36
C ILE A 211 -24.12 19.92 23.28
N PRO A 212 -24.07 21.20 23.76
CA PRO A 212 -25.17 22.14 23.65
C PRO A 212 -25.44 22.52 22.20
N ASN A 213 -26.71 22.71 21.87
CA ASN A 213 -27.20 23.15 20.56
C ASN A 213 -26.95 22.19 19.40
N VAL A 214 -26.79 20.91 19.66
CA VAL A 214 -26.70 19.87 18.66
C VAL A 214 -27.80 18.85 18.82
N GLY A 215 -28.46 18.50 17.72
CA GLY A 215 -29.58 17.54 17.74
C GLY A 215 -29.09 16.11 18.04
N GLU A 216 -29.96 15.32 18.66
CA GLU A 216 -29.71 13.93 19.01
C GLU A 216 -29.31 13.06 17.80
N ASP A 217 -29.85 13.36 16.62
CA ASP A 217 -29.56 12.65 15.37
C ASP A 217 -28.06 12.78 14.95
N ALA A 218 -27.46 13.93 15.21
CA ALA A 218 -26.04 14.17 14.94
C ALA A 218 -25.11 13.48 15.96
N LEU A 219 -25.63 13.13 17.13
CA LEU A 219 -24.89 12.49 18.22
C LEU A 219 -25.14 10.98 18.32
N LYS A 220 -25.96 10.41 17.43
CA LYS A 220 -26.40 9.01 17.51
C LYS A 220 -25.26 8.00 17.51
N ASP A 221 -24.18 8.28 16.79
CA ASP A 221 -23.03 7.40 16.62
C ASP A 221 -21.91 7.64 17.64
N LEU A 222 -22.06 8.62 18.54
CA LEU A 222 -21.15 8.84 19.65
C LEU A 222 -21.45 7.90 20.82
N ASP A 223 -20.39 7.37 21.44
CA ASP A 223 -20.47 6.57 22.65
C ASP A 223 -20.68 7.47 23.91
N GLU A 224 -20.75 6.86 25.09
CA GLU A 224 -20.92 7.58 26.34
C GLU A 224 -19.76 8.53 26.68
N ARG A 225 -18.60 8.30 26.09
CA ARG A 225 -17.40 9.15 26.24
C ARG A 225 -17.35 10.30 25.24
N GLY A 226 -18.29 10.35 24.30
CA GLY A 226 -18.32 11.36 23.24
C GLY A 226 -17.41 11.05 22.05
N ILE A 227 -16.97 9.81 21.91
CA ILE A 227 -16.15 9.33 20.79
C ILE A 227 -17.03 8.45 19.89
N ILE A 228 -16.85 8.57 18.57
CA ILE A 228 -17.61 7.77 17.62
C ILE A 228 -17.37 6.27 17.83
N ARG A 229 -18.43 5.48 17.74
CA ARG A 229 -18.36 4.03 17.87
C ARG A 229 -17.62 3.37 16.70
N ILE A 230 -16.95 2.26 16.94
CA ILE A 230 -16.34 1.43 15.90
C ILE A 230 -17.45 0.84 15.01
N GLY A 231 -17.27 0.94 13.69
CA GLY A 231 -18.21 0.45 12.69
C GLY A 231 -19.28 1.46 12.27
N ALA A 232 -19.23 2.70 12.75
CA ALA A 232 -20.11 3.76 12.28
C ALA A 232 -19.74 4.18 10.86
N GLU A 233 -20.74 4.39 10.01
CA GLU A 233 -20.57 5.01 8.71
C GLU A 233 -20.48 6.52 8.88
N VAL A 234 -19.50 7.18 8.25
CA VAL A 234 -19.19 8.58 8.44
C VAL A 234 -19.27 9.35 7.12
N HIS A 235 -19.93 10.48 7.15
CA HIS A 235 -20.06 11.39 6.02
C HIS A 235 -19.45 12.75 6.33
N ALA A 236 -19.23 13.56 5.30
CA ALA A 236 -18.73 14.92 5.46
C ALA A 236 -19.69 15.75 6.34
N GLY A 237 -19.16 16.32 7.42
CA GLY A 237 -19.94 17.10 8.39
C GLY A 237 -20.39 16.33 9.63
N ASP A 238 -20.18 15.02 9.70
CA ASP A 238 -20.51 14.22 10.88
C ASP A 238 -19.54 14.50 12.04
N ILE A 239 -20.06 14.36 13.26
CA ILE A 239 -19.30 14.58 14.49
C ILE A 239 -18.57 13.29 14.84
N LEU A 240 -17.23 13.35 14.90
CA LEU A 240 -16.38 12.21 15.30
C LEU A 240 -16.12 12.20 16.81
N VAL A 241 -15.94 13.37 17.41
CA VAL A 241 -15.67 13.52 18.84
C VAL A 241 -16.40 14.77 19.34
N GLY A 242 -17.08 14.65 20.47
CA GLY A 242 -17.72 15.78 21.17
C GLY A 242 -16.74 16.42 22.14
N LYS A 243 -16.39 17.69 21.92
CA LYS A 243 -15.55 18.49 22.82
C LYS A 243 -16.23 19.78 23.21
N VAL A 244 -16.27 20.05 24.49
CA VAL A 244 -16.83 21.27 25.05
C VAL A 244 -15.70 22.12 25.66
N THR A 245 -15.67 23.40 25.26
CA THR A 245 -14.73 24.37 25.81
C THR A 245 -15.50 25.42 26.60
N PRO A 246 -15.18 25.69 27.87
CA PRO A 246 -15.85 26.71 28.66
C PRO A 246 -15.58 28.09 28.04
N LYS A 247 -16.65 28.88 27.82
CA LYS A 247 -16.59 30.29 27.44
C LYS A 247 -16.78 31.15 28.66
N GLY A 248 -15.96 32.16 28.86
CA GLY A 248 -16.22 33.19 29.84
C GLY A 248 -17.49 33.97 29.49
N GLU A 249 -18.23 34.41 30.50
CA GLU A 249 -19.29 35.42 30.32
C GLU A 249 -18.63 36.71 29.81
N THR A 250 -19.06 37.16 28.64
CA THR A 250 -18.72 38.49 28.10
C THR A 250 -19.73 39.51 28.62
#